data_125a17534ffed6bebf2406ba9ab99866
#
_entry.id   125a17534ffed6bebf2406ba9ab99866
#
_cell.length_a   1.000
_cell.length_b   1.000
_cell.length_c   1.000
_cell.angle_alpha   90.00
_cell.angle_beta   90.00
_cell.angle_gamma   90.00
#
_symmetry.space_group_name_H-M   'P 1'
#
loop_
_entity.id
_entity.type
_entity.pdbx_description
1 polymer ?
#
loop_
_entity_poly.entity_id
_entity_poly.type
_entity_poly.pdbx_seq_one_letter_code
_entity_poly.pdbx_strand_id
1 'polypeptide(L)'
;MRLQAIVVDDEELARAHLGKMLRDADIDVVAEGENGLEALTLTESLRPDILFLDIQMPDMTGMQAAAAIENLDDPPQVVFVTGYSEYAIEAFERQAFDYLIKPVAPDRLAKTLARALRAKTSENPSDKRVVPEEAARELTPLQRLPVRTDYSIKLIRLEEIECAFSRERKVYVRAGGIEHRTYYTLIQLETLLPSDEFMRIHSSALVRLSLIESVNFLGNHTYSVTLTGGSVLPVGRVFYPDLQIRLGI
;
A
#
# COMPACT_ATOMS: atom_id res chain seq x y z
N MET A 1 -6.39 -21.27 -21.65
CA MET A 1 -6.20 -21.82 -20.28
C MET A 1 -6.89 -20.84 -19.35
N ARG A 2 -7.87 -21.26 -18.54
CA ARG A 2 -8.60 -20.38 -17.62
C ARG A 2 -7.77 -20.13 -16.36
N LEU A 3 -7.92 -18.95 -15.71
CA LEU A 3 -7.37 -18.73 -14.39
C LEU A 3 -8.21 -19.50 -13.36
N GLN A 4 -7.54 -20.18 -12.44
CA GLN A 4 -8.14 -20.81 -11.28
C GLN A 4 -8.10 -19.88 -10.09
N ALA A 5 -9.25 -19.60 -9.49
CA ALA A 5 -9.39 -18.67 -8.38
C ALA A 5 -9.96 -19.36 -7.14
N ILE A 6 -9.52 -18.93 -5.96
CA ILE A 6 -10.16 -19.19 -4.68
C ILE A 6 -10.70 -17.88 -4.14
N VAL A 7 -11.88 -17.90 -3.53
CA VAL A 7 -12.52 -16.77 -2.86
C VAL A 7 -12.69 -17.08 -1.39
N VAL A 8 -12.12 -16.24 -0.51
CA VAL A 8 -12.22 -16.41 0.94
C VAL A 8 -12.74 -15.14 1.59
N ASP A 9 -13.87 -15.26 2.27
CA ASP A 9 -14.60 -14.16 2.89
C ASP A 9 -15.54 -14.75 3.95
N ASP A 10 -15.63 -14.22 5.14
CA ASP A 10 -16.53 -14.73 6.19
C ASP A 10 -18.01 -14.37 5.93
N GLU A 11 -18.26 -13.35 5.10
CA GLU A 11 -19.58 -12.97 4.65
C GLU A 11 -20.06 -13.79 3.44
N GLU A 12 -20.99 -14.71 3.62
CA GLU A 12 -21.53 -15.60 2.55
C GLU A 12 -22.02 -14.81 1.33
N LEU A 13 -22.73 -13.68 1.53
CA LEU A 13 -23.25 -12.86 0.44
C LEU A 13 -22.15 -12.18 -0.37
N ALA A 14 -21.11 -11.68 0.30
CA ALA A 14 -19.94 -11.07 -0.37
C ALA A 14 -19.19 -12.12 -1.19
N ARG A 15 -18.96 -13.30 -0.62
CA ARG A 15 -18.33 -14.45 -1.26
C ARG A 15 -19.10 -14.91 -2.50
N ALA A 16 -20.42 -15.10 -2.36
CA ALA A 16 -21.29 -15.51 -3.48
C ALA A 16 -21.32 -14.45 -4.59
N HIS A 17 -21.38 -13.16 -4.24
CA HIS A 17 -21.40 -12.07 -5.21
C HIS A 17 -20.10 -12.01 -6.02
N LEU A 18 -18.94 -12.02 -5.34
CA LEU A 18 -17.65 -12.02 -6.01
C LEU A 18 -17.44 -13.29 -6.85
N GLY A 19 -17.80 -14.46 -6.32
CA GLY A 19 -17.73 -15.73 -7.06
C GLY A 19 -18.56 -15.68 -8.34
N LYS A 20 -19.76 -15.08 -8.31
CA LYS A 20 -20.57 -14.85 -9.52
C LYS A 20 -19.86 -13.93 -10.52
N MET A 21 -19.34 -12.79 -10.07
CA MET A 21 -18.62 -11.84 -10.95
C MET A 21 -17.42 -12.50 -11.62
N LEU A 22 -16.68 -13.34 -10.91
CA LEU A 22 -15.53 -14.08 -11.45
C LEU A 22 -15.96 -15.09 -12.51
N ARG A 23 -17.02 -15.89 -12.24
CA ARG A 23 -17.58 -16.85 -13.21
C ARG A 23 -18.11 -16.13 -14.46
N ASP A 24 -18.78 -15.00 -14.30
CA ASP A 24 -19.26 -14.15 -15.41
C ASP A 24 -18.09 -13.60 -16.27
N ALA A 25 -16.90 -13.45 -15.68
CA ALA A 25 -15.65 -13.06 -16.34
C ALA A 25 -14.79 -14.24 -16.85
N ASP A 26 -15.36 -15.44 -16.96
CA ASP A 26 -14.70 -16.68 -17.43
C ASP A 26 -13.52 -17.17 -16.56
N ILE A 27 -13.56 -16.85 -15.25
CA ILE A 27 -12.61 -17.34 -14.24
C ILE A 27 -13.19 -18.58 -13.57
N ASP A 28 -12.35 -19.61 -13.40
CA ASP A 28 -12.72 -20.87 -12.75
C ASP A 28 -12.57 -20.75 -11.23
N VAL A 29 -13.67 -20.56 -10.51
CA VAL A 29 -13.69 -20.52 -9.04
C VAL A 29 -13.67 -21.96 -8.53
N VAL A 30 -12.47 -22.45 -8.20
CA VAL A 30 -12.22 -23.84 -7.82
C VAL A 30 -12.58 -24.16 -6.37
N ALA A 31 -12.60 -23.16 -5.49
CA ALA A 31 -13.05 -23.29 -4.10
C ALA A 31 -13.48 -21.94 -3.51
N GLU A 32 -14.26 -22.03 -2.43
CA GLU A 32 -14.66 -20.92 -1.58
C GLU A 32 -14.35 -21.29 -0.12
N GLY A 33 -13.91 -20.32 0.70
CA GLY A 33 -13.58 -20.48 2.12
C GLY A 33 -14.13 -19.35 2.97
N GLU A 34 -14.20 -19.56 4.29
CA GLU A 34 -14.85 -18.64 5.23
C GLU A 34 -13.89 -18.02 6.25
N ASN A 35 -12.63 -18.47 6.29
CA ASN A 35 -11.63 -18.02 7.26
C ASN A 35 -10.20 -18.19 6.75
N GLY A 36 -9.24 -17.60 7.47
CA GLY A 36 -7.84 -17.62 7.08
C GLY A 36 -7.18 -19.00 7.07
N LEU A 37 -7.64 -19.94 7.91
CA LEU A 37 -7.11 -21.30 7.94
C LEU A 37 -7.57 -22.08 6.70
N GLU A 38 -8.82 -21.89 6.27
CA GLU A 38 -9.32 -22.47 5.02
C GLU A 38 -8.60 -21.86 3.81
N ALA A 39 -8.31 -20.54 3.82
CA ALA A 39 -7.51 -19.91 2.79
C ALA A 39 -6.17 -20.64 2.58
N LEU A 40 -5.46 -20.93 3.68
CA LEU A 40 -4.17 -21.63 3.63
C LEU A 40 -4.36 -23.08 3.11
N THR A 41 -5.26 -23.84 3.71
CA THR A 41 -5.48 -25.24 3.39
C THR A 41 -5.91 -25.45 1.94
N LEU A 42 -6.84 -24.62 1.46
CA LEU A 42 -7.32 -24.67 0.07
C LEU A 42 -6.22 -24.26 -0.92
N THR A 43 -5.42 -23.25 -0.57
CA THR A 43 -4.30 -22.81 -1.41
C THR A 43 -3.23 -23.88 -1.55
N GLU A 44 -2.82 -24.53 -0.46
CA GLU A 44 -1.86 -25.64 -0.50
C GLU A 44 -2.36 -26.83 -1.33
N SER A 45 -3.65 -27.15 -1.19
CA SER A 45 -4.24 -28.34 -1.83
C SER A 45 -4.52 -28.15 -3.32
N LEU A 46 -5.01 -26.95 -3.71
CA LEU A 46 -5.53 -26.70 -5.06
C LEU A 46 -4.57 -25.88 -5.93
N ARG A 47 -3.58 -25.22 -5.33
CA ARG A 47 -2.58 -24.37 -6.03
C ARG A 47 -3.22 -23.45 -7.06
N PRO A 48 -4.10 -22.51 -6.65
CA PRO A 48 -4.79 -21.63 -7.56
C PRO A 48 -3.81 -20.62 -8.19
N ASP A 49 -4.21 -20.01 -9.29
CA ASP A 49 -3.44 -18.90 -9.89
C ASP A 49 -3.63 -17.61 -9.11
N ILE A 50 -4.82 -17.41 -8.52
CA ILE A 50 -5.20 -16.18 -7.83
C ILE A 50 -6.08 -16.49 -6.61
N LEU A 51 -5.81 -15.80 -5.51
CA LEU A 51 -6.57 -15.87 -4.28
C LEU A 51 -7.20 -14.51 -3.99
N PHE A 52 -8.52 -14.45 -3.94
CA PHE A 52 -9.28 -13.31 -3.43
C PHE A 52 -9.54 -13.52 -1.94
N LEU A 53 -9.10 -12.59 -1.09
CA LEU A 53 -9.01 -12.78 0.35
C LEU A 53 -9.53 -11.56 1.09
N ASP A 54 -10.57 -11.71 1.91
CA ASP A 54 -10.94 -10.64 2.84
C ASP A 54 -9.88 -10.49 3.94
N ILE A 55 -9.69 -9.28 4.39
CA ILE A 55 -8.74 -8.95 5.45
C ILE A 55 -9.32 -9.25 6.83
N GLN A 56 -10.58 -8.89 7.06
CA GLN A 56 -11.22 -9.05 8.37
C GLN A 56 -12.03 -10.33 8.41
N MET A 57 -11.47 -11.36 8.98
CA MET A 57 -12.13 -12.65 9.22
C MET A 57 -11.87 -13.09 10.66
N PRO A 58 -12.77 -13.91 11.24
CA PRO A 58 -12.58 -14.49 12.56
C PRO A 58 -11.29 -15.34 12.65
N ASP A 59 -10.73 -15.43 13.84
CA ASP A 59 -9.59 -16.28 14.23
C ASP A 59 -8.26 -15.92 13.55
N MET A 60 -8.20 -15.93 12.24
CA MET A 60 -7.02 -15.57 11.44
C MET A 60 -7.40 -14.51 10.41
N THR A 61 -6.78 -13.33 10.50
CA THR A 61 -6.99 -12.26 9.52
C THR A 61 -6.44 -12.64 8.15
N GLY A 62 -7.01 -12.09 7.06
CA GLY A 62 -6.50 -12.32 5.72
C GLY A 62 -5.03 -11.90 5.55
N MET A 63 -4.59 -10.89 6.30
CA MET A 63 -3.18 -10.50 6.31
C MET A 63 -2.26 -11.55 6.91
N GLN A 64 -2.71 -12.24 7.97
CA GLN A 64 -1.96 -13.35 8.56
C GLN A 64 -1.95 -14.58 7.65
N ALA A 65 -3.09 -14.88 7.02
CA ALA A 65 -3.20 -15.95 6.04
C ALA A 65 -2.28 -15.69 4.82
N ALA A 66 -2.29 -14.48 4.25
CA ALA A 66 -1.42 -14.09 3.15
C ALA A 66 0.06 -14.25 3.51
N ALA A 67 0.48 -13.83 4.71
CA ALA A 67 1.86 -14.00 5.19
C ALA A 67 2.30 -15.48 5.29
N ALA A 68 1.39 -16.38 5.63
CA ALA A 68 1.66 -17.81 5.64
C ALA A 68 1.75 -18.37 4.20
N ILE A 69 0.84 -17.93 3.32
CA ILE A 69 0.76 -18.34 1.91
C ILE A 69 1.99 -17.90 1.11
N GLU A 70 2.56 -16.72 1.40
CA GLU A 70 3.80 -16.22 0.78
C GLU A 70 5.01 -17.15 0.97
N ASN A 71 5.00 -18.00 2.00
CA ASN A 71 6.07 -18.96 2.28
C ASN A 71 5.89 -20.31 1.55
N LEU A 72 4.84 -20.49 0.75
CA LEU A 72 4.67 -21.68 -0.09
C LEU A 72 5.65 -21.67 -1.27
N ASP A 73 5.98 -22.86 -1.78
CA ASP A 73 6.93 -23.01 -2.91
C ASP A 73 6.45 -22.29 -4.20
N ASP A 74 5.13 -22.24 -4.43
CA ASP A 74 4.51 -21.56 -5.58
C ASP A 74 3.25 -20.81 -5.11
N PRO A 75 3.42 -19.62 -4.48
CA PRO A 75 2.31 -18.87 -3.94
C PRO A 75 1.44 -18.26 -5.05
N PRO A 76 0.10 -18.24 -4.89
CA PRO A 76 -0.81 -17.59 -5.82
C PRO A 76 -0.65 -16.06 -5.79
N GLN A 77 -1.22 -15.39 -6.80
CA GLN A 77 -1.41 -13.95 -6.75
C GLN A 77 -2.48 -13.60 -5.72
N VAL A 78 -2.13 -12.91 -4.65
CA VAL A 78 -3.07 -12.53 -3.59
C VAL A 78 -3.71 -11.19 -3.91
N VAL A 79 -5.04 -11.16 -3.98
CA VAL A 79 -5.87 -9.96 -4.14
C VAL A 79 -6.71 -9.79 -2.88
N PHE A 80 -6.48 -8.72 -2.14
CA PHE A 80 -7.33 -8.41 -0.99
C PHE A 80 -8.66 -7.79 -1.45
N VAL A 81 -9.77 -8.22 -0.82
CA VAL A 81 -11.12 -7.73 -1.11
C VAL A 81 -11.78 -7.38 0.21
N THR A 82 -11.90 -6.10 0.55
CA THR A 82 -12.38 -5.69 1.88
C THR A 82 -13.20 -4.41 1.84
N GLY A 83 -14.07 -4.20 2.83
CA GLY A 83 -14.82 -2.96 3.04
C GLY A 83 -13.98 -1.80 3.60
N TYR A 84 -12.74 -2.06 3.97
CA TYR A 84 -11.89 -1.11 4.71
C TYR A 84 -10.75 -0.61 3.82
N SER A 85 -10.85 0.64 3.39
CA SER A 85 -9.79 1.30 2.60
C SER A 85 -8.46 1.47 3.36
N GLU A 86 -8.50 1.38 4.68
CA GLU A 86 -7.34 1.56 5.58
C GLU A 86 -6.31 0.44 5.51
N TYR A 87 -6.70 -0.77 5.11
CA TYR A 87 -5.78 -1.90 4.96
C TYR A 87 -5.11 -1.98 3.57
N ALA A 88 -5.51 -1.11 2.63
CA ALA A 88 -4.87 -1.05 1.32
C ALA A 88 -3.35 -0.89 1.42
N ILE A 89 -2.90 -0.14 2.40
CA ILE A 89 -1.49 0.18 2.64
C ILE A 89 -0.72 -1.02 3.17
N GLU A 90 -1.28 -1.75 4.14
CA GLU A 90 -0.65 -2.96 4.69
C GLU A 90 -0.60 -4.09 3.64
N ALA A 91 -1.62 -4.17 2.78
CA ALA A 91 -1.65 -5.08 1.63
C ALA A 91 -0.52 -4.75 0.62
N PHE A 92 -0.24 -3.47 0.38
CA PHE A 92 0.87 -3.03 -0.47
C PHE A 92 2.24 -3.34 0.15
N GLU A 93 2.42 -3.17 1.46
CA GLU A 93 3.66 -3.52 2.17
C GLU A 93 3.99 -5.01 2.04
N ARG A 94 2.99 -5.87 1.93
CA ARG A 94 3.11 -7.32 1.75
C ARG A 94 3.15 -7.76 0.29
N GLN A 95 3.42 -6.86 -0.66
CA GLN A 95 3.52 -7.19 -2.09
C GLN A 95 2.26 -7.90 -2.64
N ALA A 96 1.07 -7.59 -2.09
CA ALA A 96 -0.19 -8.08 -2.63
C ALA A 96 -0.28 -7.78 -4.13
N PHE A 97 -0.81 -8.72 -4.89
CA PHE A 97 -0.99 -8.53 -6.33
C PHE A 97 -1.95 -7.38 -6.62
N ASP A 98 -3.05 -7.28 -5.86
CA ASP A 98 -4.00 -6.17 -5.98
C ASP A 98 -4.85 -5.99 -4.72
N TYR A 99 -5.67 -4.93 -4.71
CA TYR A 99 -6.57 -4.57 -3.63
C TYR A 99 -7.89 -4.03 -4.19
N LEU A 100 -9.00 -4.64 -3.76
CA LEU A 100 -10.35 -4.27 -4.19
C LEU A 100 -11.18 -3.84 -2.99
N ILE A 101 -11.87 -2.71 -3.11
CA ILE A 101 -12.77 -2.21 -2.06
C ILE A 101 -14.19 -2.73 -2.31
N LYS A 102 -14.84 -3.29 -1.27
CA LYS A 102 -16.26 -3.65 -1.31
C LYS A 102 -17.13 -2.38 -1.27
N PRO A 103 -18.19 -2.27 -2.10
CA PRO A 103 -18.60 -3.24 -3.11
C PRO A 103 -17.65 -3.22 -4.32
N VAL A 104 -17.26 -4.42 -4.79
CA VAL A 104 -16.30 -4.55 -5.90
C VAL A 104 -16.90 -4.01 -7.19
N ALA A 105 -16.27 -2.99 -7.78
CA ALA A 105 -16.68 -2.44 -9.05
C ALA A 105 -16.28 -3.37 -10.22
N PRO A 106 -17.19 -3.69 -11.17
CA PRO A 106 -16.90 -4.59 -12.29
C PRO A 106 -15.68 -4.18 -13.11
N ASP A 107 -15.53 -2.90 -13.42
CA ASP A 107 -14.41 -2.37 -14.20
C ASP A 107 -13.08 -2.55 -13.46
N ARG A 108 -13.08 -2.41 -12.13
CA ARG A 108 -11.89 -2.59 -11.30
C ARG A 108 -11.48 -4.05 -11.23
N LEU A 109 -12.44 -4.97 -11.07
CA LEU A 109 -12.20 -6.41 -11.14
C LEU A 109 -11.65 -6.82 -12.51
N ALA A 110 -12.23 -6.32 -13.61
CA ALA A 110 -11.77 -6.62 -14.96
C ALA A 110 -10.29 -6.23 -15.19
N LYS A 111 -9.85 -5.08 -14.66
CA LYS A 111 -8.44 -4.65 -14.71
C LYS A 111 -7.53 -5.61 -13.95
N THR A 112 -7.91 -6.01 -12.74
CA THR A 112 -7.17 -7.00 -11.93
C THR A 112 -7.01 -8.33 -12.67
N LEU A 113 -8.10 -8.85 -13.24
CA LEU A 113 -8.10 -10.11 -13.97
C LEU A 113 -7.26 -10.05 -15.25
N ALA A 114 -7.36 -8.96 -16.03
CA ALA A 114 -6.54 -8.76 -17.23
C ALA A 114 -5.04 -8.77 -16.90
N ARG A 115 -4.65 -8.20 -15.76
CA ARG A 115 -3.27 -8.23 -15.28
C ARG A 115 -2.84 -9.63 -14.84
N ALA A 116 -3.68 -10.35 -14.12
CA ALA A 116 -3.42 -11.73 -13.69
C ALA A 116 -3.24 -12.69 -14.89
N LEU A 117 -4.06 -12.53 -15.91
CA LEU A 117 -3.94 -13.30 -17.16
C LEU A 117 -2.60 -13.04 -17.86
N ARG A 118 -2.16 -11.77 -17.97
CA ARG A 118 -0.85 -11.42 -18.55
C ARG A 118 0.30 -12.03 -17.75
N ALA A 119 0.26 -11.95 -16.42
CA ALA A 119 1.28 -12.51 -15.55
C ALA A 119 1.39 -14.04 -15.67
N LYS A 120 0.28 -14.74 -15.90
CA LYS A 120 0.26 -16.19 -16.13
C LYS A 120 0.86 -16.57 -17.49
N THR A 121 0.71 -15.73 -18.52
CA THR A 121 1.21 -16.01 -19.89
C THR A 121 2.62 -15.49 -20.15
N SER A 122 3.18 -14.68 -19.27
CA SER A 122 4.52 -14.13 -19.40
C SER A 122 5.56 -15.07 -18.79
N GLU A 123 6.60 -15.41 -19.57
CA GLU A 123 7.77 -16.15 -19.08
C GLU A 123 8.75 -15.27 -18.29
N ASN A 124 8.46 -13.98 -18.15
CA ASN A 124 9.38 -13.03 -17.54
C ASN A 124 9.05 -12.83 -16.05
N PRO A 125 9.95 -13.19 -15.10
CA PRO A 125 9.71 -13.04 -13.66
C PRO A 125 9.40 -11.60 -13.22
N SER A 126 9.81 -10.60 -14.01
CA SER A 126 9.57 -9.18 -13.75
C SER A 126 8.10 -8.77 -13.87
N ASP A 127 7.32 -9.46 -14.72
CA ASP A 127 5.89 -9.18 -14.90
C ASP A 127 5.02 -9.72 -13.76
N LYS A 128 5.55 -10.65 -12.97
CA LYS A 128 4.89 -11.18 -11.76
C LYS A 128 4.88 -10.19 -10.58
N ARG A 129 5.69 -9.12 -10.64
CA ARG A 129 5.94 -8.18 -9.54
C ARG A 129 5.75 -6.71 -9.90
N VAL A 130 4.97 -6.39 -10.90
CA VAL A 130 4.72 -4.98 -11.22
C VAL A 130 3.71 -4.41 -10.24
N VAL A 131 4.20 -3.58 -9.33
CA VAL A 131 3.37 -2.61 -8.61
C VAL A 131 2.52 -1.88 -9.65
N PRO A 132 1.18 -1.82 -9.52
CA PRO A 132 0.38 -1.13 -10.50
C PRO A 132 0.70 0.36 -10.49
N GLU A 133 1.52 0.81 -11.41
CA GLU A 133 1.68 2.23 -11.74
C GLU A 133 0.31 2.88 -12.06
N GLU A 134 -0.67 2.07 -12.45
CA GLU A 134 -2.06 2.48 -12.70
C GLU A 134 -2.92 2.58 -11.44
N ALA A 135 -2.67 1.80 -10.39
CA ALA A 135 -3.31 2.04 -9.09
C ALA A 135 -2.80 3.34 -8.44
N ALA A 136 -1.56 3.74 -8.78
CA ALA A 136 -1.04 5.06 -8.45
C ALA A 136 -1.57 6.16 -9.40
N ARG A 137 -2.03 5.82 -10.62
CA ARG A 137 -2.54 6.79 -11.62
C ARG A 137 -4.05 7.02 -11.56
N GLU A 138 -4.84 6.11 -10.99
CA GLU A 138 -6.27 6.35 -10.70
C GLU A 138 -6.50 7.14 -9.40
N LEU A 139 -5.46 7.37 -8.62
CA LEU A 139 -5.45 8.48 -7.69
C LEU A 139 -5.37 9.75 -8.55
N THR A 140 -6.51 10.36 -8.85
CA THR A 140 -6.57 11.82 -9.05
C THR A 140 -5.56 12.42 -8.08
N PRO A 141 -4.69 13.34 -8.49
CA PRO A 141 -3.68 13.89 -7.58
C PRO A 141 -4.39 14.14 -6.25
N LEU A 142 -3.99 13.40 -5.22
CA LEU A 142 -4.63 13.43 -3.92
C LEU A 142 -4.59 14.89 -3.47
N GLN A 143 -5.70 15.61 -3.60
CA GLN A 143 -5.76 16.98 -3.08
C GLN A 143 -5.75 16.97 -1.55
N ARG A 144 -6.04 15.80 -0.95
CA ARG A 144 -6.12 15.63 0.50
C ARG A 144 -5.61 14.26 0.93
N LEU A 145 -4.76 14.22 1.94
CA LEU A 145 -4.23 13.01 2.54
C LEU A 145 -5.12 12.56 3.72
N PRO A 146 -5.65 11.32 3.74
CA PRO A 146 -6.35 10.80 4.90
C PRO A 146 -5.36 10.49 6.03
N VAL A 147 -5.65 10.99 7.23
CA VAL A 147 -4.90 10.74 8.46
C VAL A 147 -5.83 10.28 9.57
N ARG A 148 -5.32 9.48 10.48
CA ARG A 148 -6.09 8.95 11.61
C ARG A 148 -6.14 9.97 12.75
N THR A 149 -7.32 10.16 13.30
CA THR A 149 -7.55 10.75 14.61
C THR A 149 -8.10 9.67 15.55
N ASP A 150 -8.27 9.97 16.85
CA ASP A 150 -8.76 8.99 17.83
C ASP A 150 -10.17 8.45 17.51
N TYR A 151 -10.99 9.23 16.80
CA TYR A 151 -12.40 8.90 16.55
C TYR A 151 -12.84 9.05 15.08
N SER A 152 -11.93 9.46 14.17
CA SER A 152 -12.32 9.74 12.79
C SER A 152 -11.12 9.73 11.83
N ILE A 153 -11.40 9.78 10.53
CA ILE A 153 -10.40 10.04 9.50
C ILE A 153 -10.52 11.54 9.13
N LYS A 154 -9.43 12.28 9.31
CA LYS A 154 -9.32 13.66 8.87
C LYS A 154 -8.65 13.70 7.50
N LEU A 155 -9.17 14.50 6.58
CA LEU A 155 -8.58 14.74 5.27
C LEU A 155 -7.74 16.03 5.33
N ILE A 156 -6.41 15.90 5.27
CA ILE A 156 -5.46 17.01 5.28
C ILE A 156 -5.14 17.40 3.83
N ARG A 157 -5.19 18.68 3.51
CA ARG A 157 -4.78 19.18 2.19
C ARG A 157 -3.27 19.02 2.03
N LEU A 158 -2.81 18.63 0.83
CA LEU A 158 -1.38 18.41 0.60
C LEU A 158 -0.54 19.66 0.89
N GLU A 159 -1.10 20.83 0.60
CA GLU A 159 -0.46 22.13 0.88
C GLU A 159 -0.23 22.42 2.37
N GLU A 160 -1.00 21.76 3.27
CA GLU A 160 -0.83 21.90 4.73
C GLU A 160 0.27 20.99 5.29
N ILE A 161 0.74 20.00 4.50
CA ILE A 161 1.74 19.02 4.94
C ILE A 161 3.12 19.70 4.99
N GLU A 162 3.75 19.63 6.15
CA GLU A 162 5.08 20.17 6.41
C GLU A 162 6.17 19.11 6.20
N CYS A 163 5.94 17.94 6.79
CA CYS A 163 6.85 16.80 6.70
C CYS A 163 6.13 15.50 7.04
N ALA A 164 6.76 14.38 6.69
CA ALA A 164 6.37 13.07 7.16
C ALA A 164 7.58 12.35 7.77
N PHE A 165 7.36 11.61 8.85
CA PHE A 165 8.44 10.90 9.52
C PHE A 165 7.96 9.61 10.17
N SER A 166 8.88 8.65 10.34
CA SER A 166 8.59 7.42 11.07
C SER A 166 9.18 7.48 12.47
N ARG A 167 8.37 7.06 13.46
CA ARG A 167 8.74 6.91 14.87
C ARG A 167 8.05 5.64 15.41
N GLU A 168 8.81 4.76 16.06
CA GLU A 168 8.30 3.51 16.63
C GLU A 168 7.52 2.64 15.63
N ARG A 169 8.06 2.49 14.42
CA ARG A 169 7.44 1.74 13.30
C ARG A 169 6.08 2.30 12.82
N LYS A 170 5.75 3.53 13.18
CA LYS A 170 4.54 4.23 12.73
C LYS A 170 4.94 5.46 11.94
N VAL A 171 4.18 5.79 10.90
CA VAL A 171 4.40 6.98 10.10
C VAL A 171 3.43 8.08 10.51
N TYR A 172 3.98 9.27 10.67
CA TYR A 172 3.26 10.49 11.03
C TYR A 172 3.44 11.53 9.94
N VAL A 173 2.41 12.32 9.73
CA VAL A 173 2.44 13.51 8.90
C VAL A 173 2.21 14.71 9.81
N ARG A 174 3.05 15.74 9.70
CA ARG A 174 2.84 17.01 10.37
C ARG A 174 2.16 17.98 9.42
N ALA A 175 1.07 18.59 9.90
CA ALA A 175 0.32 19.60 9.17
C ALA A 175 -0.22 20.63 10.17
N GLY A 176 0.06 21.92 9.94
CA GLY A 176 -0.33 23.01 10.84
C GLY A 176 0.25 22.84 12.25
N GLY A 177 1.48 22.34 12.38
CA GLY A 177 2.15 22.09 13.65
C GLY A 177 1.66 20.86 14.41
N ILE A 178 0.64 20.14 13.92
CA ILE A 178 0.04 18.96 14.56
C ILE A 178 0.52 17.68 13.89
N GLU A 179 0.91 16.70 14.69
CA GLU A 179 1.28 15.36 14.20
C GLU A 179 0.04 14.48 14.08
N HIS A 180 -0.16 13.93 12.90
CA HIS A 180 -1.25 13.01 12.61
C HIS A 180 -0.64 11.67 12.19
N ARG A 181 -1.10 10.57 12.80
CA ARG A 181 -0.75 9.24 12.33
C ARG A 181 -1.38 9.01 10.97
N THR A 182 -0.58 8.54 10.03
CA THR A 182 -1.06 8.13 8.71
C THR A 182 -0.99 6.62 8.55
N TYR A 183 -1.72 6.12 7.55
CA TYR A 183 -1.66 4.72 7.10
C TYR A 183 -0.59 4.51 6.03
N TYR A 184 -0.08 5.60 5.45
CA TYR A 184 0.92 5.54 4.38
C TYR A 184 2.32 5.29 4.94
N THR A 185 3.09 4.47 4.23
CA THR A 185 4.54 4.40 4.44
C THR A 185 5.22 5.64 3.91
N LEU A 186 6.46 5.89 4.33
CA LEU A 186 7.23 7.02 3.78
C LEU A 186 7.52 6.87 2.28
N ILE A 187 7.67 5.64 1.78
CA ILE A 187 7.87 5.38 0.34
C ILE A 187 6.61 5.75 -0.44
N GLN A 188 5.44 5.37 0.06
CA GLN A 188 4.17 5.73 -0.57
C GLN A 188 3.94 7.25 -0.54
N LEU A 189 4.24 7.91 0.58
CA LEU A 189 4.16 9.37 0.67
C LEU A 189 5.11 10.06 -0.29
N GLU A 190 6.31 9.53 -0.49
CA GLU A 190 7.28 10.02 -1.47
C GLU A 190 6.75 9.93 -2.91
N THR A 191 5.93 8.91 -3.23
CA THR A 191 5.29 8.76 -4.54
C THR A 191 4.03 9.64 -4.69
N LEU A 192 3.27 9.84 -3.59
CA LEU A 192 1.99 10.56 -3.60
C LEU A 192 2.15 12.08 -3.50
N LEU A 193 3.21 12.54 -2.83
CA LEU A 193 3.48 13.97 -2.66
C LEU A 193 4.23 14.52 -3.87
N PRO A 194 3.99 15.78 -4.27
CA PRO A 194 4.69 16.40 -5.39
C PRO A 194 6.21 16.37 -5.21
N SER A 195 6.92 15.72 -6.13
CA SER A 195 8.37 15.52 -6.05
C SER A 195 9.18 16.82 -6.23
N ASP A 196 8.58 17.86 -6.77
CA ASP A 196 9.14 19.21 -6.86
C ASP A 196 9.07 19.97 -5.52
N GLU A 197 8.09 19.65 -4.67
CA GLU A 197 7.90 20.28 -3.37
C GLU A 197 8.48 19.45 -2.21
N PHE A 198 8.47 18.11 -2.32
CA PHE A 198 8.87 17.20 -1.25
C PHE A 198 10.12 16.40 -1.61
N MET A 199 10.92 16.12 -0.60
CA MET A 199 12.11 15.29 -0.75
C MET A 199 12.31 14.36 0.45
N ARG A 200 12.72 13.13 0.17
CA ARG A 200 13.23 12.22 1.18
C ARG A 200 14.62 12.69 1.62
N ILE A 201 14.79 12.96 2.90
CA ILE A 201 16.05 13.44 3.48
C ILE A 201 16.70 12.44 4.44
N HIS A 202 15.94 11.42 4.85
CA HIS A 202 16.41 10.34 5.73
C HIS A 202 15.59 9.07 5.49
N SER A 203 16.11 7.90 5.87
CA SER A 203 15.33 6.65 5.86
C SER A 203 14.01 6.76 6.65
N SER A 204 13.94 7.68 7.60
CA SER A 204 12.78 7.94 8.45
C SER A 204 12.15 9.32 8.27
N ALA A 205 12.52 10.12 7.27
CA ALA A 205 12.00 11.48 7.12
C ALA A 205 11.89 11.94 5.66
N LEU A 206 10.77 12.59 5.36
CA LEU A 206 10.44 13.28 4.11
C LEU A 206 9.95 14.68 4.45
N VAL A 207 10.37 15.69 3.73
CA VAL A 207 10.19 17.11 4.10
C VAL A 207 9.71 17.93 2.90
N ARG A 208 8.90 18.96 3.17
CA ARG A 208 8.62 20.01 2.19
C ARG A 208 9.82 20.95 2.11
N LEU A 209 10.42 21.05 0.93
CA LEU A 209 11.66 21.82 0.70
C LEU A 209 11.53 23.30 1.05
N SER A 210 10.39 23.91 0.70
CA SER A 210 10.13 25.35 0.94
C SER A 210 10.05 25.73 2.42
N LEU A 211 9.90 24.74 3.33
CA LEU A 211 9.86 24.98 4.77
C LEU A 211 11.21 24.77 5.48
N ILE A 212 12.26 24.44 4.75
CA ILE A 212 13.60 24.30 5.33
C ILE A 212 14.17 25.70 5.58
N GLU A 213 14.37 26.04 6.85
CA GLU A 213 14.99 27.31 7.26
C GLU A 213 16.51 27.20 7.35
N SER A 214 17.02 26.06 7.82
CA SER A 214 18.46 25.85 7.95
C SER A 214 18.84 24.39 7.80
N VAL A 215 20.07 24.19 7.31
CA VAL A 215 20.75 22.89 7.33
C VAL A 215 21.86 22.97 8.37
N ASN A 216 21.79 22.13 9.38
CA ASN A 216 22.70 22.15 10.52
C ASN A 216 23.74 21.05 10.38
N PHE A 217 24.98 21.41 10.63
CA PHE A 217 26.11 20.49 10.69
C PHE A 217 26.46 20.20 12.15
N LEU A 218 26.23 18.95 12.58
CA LEU A 218 26.42 18.51 13.98
C LEU A 218 27.80 17.85 14.23
N GLY A 219 28.71 17.90 13.23
CA GLY A 219 29.99 17.21 13.28
C GLY A 219 29.90 15.75 12.82
N ASN A 220 31.06 15.12 12.55
CA ASN A 220 31.18 13.70 12.16
C ASN A 220 30.25 13.27 10.99
N HIS A 221 30.06 14.13 9.99
CA HIS A 221 29.15 13.92 8.87
C HIS A 221 27.68 13.64 9.30
N THR A 222 27.26 14.24 10.40
CA THR A 222 25.87 14.20 10.88
C THR A 222 25.21 15.53 10.54
N TYR A 223 24.06 15.47 9.87
CA TYR A 223 23.32 16.62 9.39
C TYR A 223 21.87 16.57 9.89
N SER A 224 21.29 17.74 10.07
CA SER A 224 19.85 17.89 10.30
C SER A 224 19.33 19.13 9.58
N VAL A 225 18.03 19.16 9.34
CA VAL A 225 17.33 20.37 8.87
C VAL A 225 16.43 20.90 9.96
N THR A 226 16.33 22.22 10.06
CA THR A 226 15.31 22.89 10.87
C THR A 226 14.25 23.42 9.92
N LEU A 227 12.98 23.14 10.21
CA LEU A 227 11.85 23.63 9.45
C LEU A 227 11.27 24.90 10.08
N THR A 228 10.58 25.69 9.28
CA THR A 228 9.70 26.76 9.75
C THR A 228 8.77 26.22 10.83
N GLY A 229 8.79 26.84 12.00
CA GLY A 229 8.10 26.31 13.19
C GLY A 229 8.97 25.47 14.13
N GLY A 230 10.30 25.40 13.87
CA GLY A 230 11.29 24.88 14.81
C GLY A 230 11.45 23.36 14.85
N SER A 231 10.79 22.62 13.97
CA SER A 231 10.96 21.16 13.89
C SER A 231 12.32 20.78 13.33
N VAL A 232 13.03 19.89 14.01
CA VAL A 232 14.35 19.39 13.57
C VAL A 232 14.23 17.95 13.09
N LEU A 233 14.69 17.70 11.87
CA LEU A 233 14.68 16.37 11.25
C LEU A 233 16.09 15.93 10.86
N PRO A 234 16.43 14.63 11.01
CA PRO A 234 17.74 14.12 10.63
C PRO A 234 17.88 14.08 9.10
N VAL A 235 19.10 14.30 8.61
CA VAL A 235 19.47 14.09 7.20
C VAL A 235 20.45 12.92 7.10
N GLY A 236 20.09 11.92 6.32
CA GLY A 236 20.95 10.78 6.07
C GLY A 236 22.10 11.14 5.13
N ARG A 237 23.27 10.56 5.34
CA ARG A 237 24.48 10.84 4.52
C ARG A 237 24.26 10.62 3.02
N VAL A 238 23.45 9.64 2.67
CA VAL A 238 23.13 9.28 1.28
C VAL A 238 22.21 10.34 0.63
N PHE A 239 21.38 11.01 1.40
CA PHE A 239 20.43 12.01 0.92
C PHE A 239 21.00 13.45 0.91
N TYR A 240 22.09 13.67 1.62
CA TYR A 240 22.65 15.02 1.79
C TYR A 240 23.14 15.65 0.46
N PRO A 241 23.83 14.94 -0.46
CA PRO A 241 24.24 15.54 -1.72
C PRO A 241 23.06 16.01 -2.59
N ASP A 242 22.00 15.20 -2.66
CA ASP A 242 20.80 15.55 -3.42
C ASP A 242 20.06 16.74 -2.78
N LEU A 243 20.04 16.80 -1.44
CA LEU A 243 19.45 17.92 -0.72
C LEU A 243 20.21 19.23 -1.01
N GLN A 244 21.55 19.20 -1.05
CA GLN A 244 22.35 20.37 -1.41
C GLN A 244 22.01 20.88 -2.83
N ILE A 245 21.91 19.98 -3.80
CA ILE A 245 21.54 20.32 -5.18
C ILE A 245 20.15 20.98 -5.21
N ARG A 246 19.20 20.41 -4.48
CA ARG A 246 17.81 20.91 -4.44
C ARG A 246 17.67 22.28 -3.75
N LEU A 247 18.51 22.55 -2.77
CA LEU A 247 18.52 23.83 -2.05
C LEU A 247 19.46 24.88 -2.68
N GLY A 248 20.32 24.48 -3.64
CA GLY A 248 21.28 25.38 -4.29
C GLY A 248 22.44 25.80 -3.38
N ILE A 249 22.89 24.94 -2.45
CA ILE A 249 23.96 25.18 -1.47
C ILE A 249 25.13 24.22 -1.61
#